data_7e3e6ca7d3ba6cdc70daf8732fa46090
#
_entry.id   7e3e6ca7d3ba6cdc70daf8732fa46090
#
_cell.length_a   1.000
_cell.length_b   1.000
_cell.length_c   1.000
_cell.angle_alpha   90.00
_cell.angle_beta   90.00
_cell.angle_gamma   90.00
#
_symmetry.space_group_name_H-M   'P 1'
#
loop_
_entity.id
_entity.type
_entity.pdbx_description
1 polymer ?
#
loop_
_entity_poly.entity_id
_entity_poly.type
_entity_poly.pdbx_seq_one_letter_code
_entity_poly.pdbx_strand_id
1 'polypeptide(L)'
;MFVGLLGVPWLASRLGKARAIQAGALLSICACLGLYLTPFSDPYWVIFWSAWVAFGGAPIAVLGWAMIPDTVEYAQWRFGKRADGAIYSMASFFQKLAKTLGGAGVAAGLAVAGYVANQEQSPQALEMIHAMMSLAPMAFMALALVIAGLYRLDAQTHDDIRRQLASAQSGEEAASA
;
A
#
# COMPACT_ATOMS: atom_id res chain seq x y z
N MET A 1 -6.13 -11.84 -6.42
CA MET A 1 -6.16 -10.38 -6.39
C MET A 1 -7.58 -9.82 -6.59
N PHE A 2 -8.35 -10.16 -7.64
CA PHE A 2 -9.71 -9.62 -7.88
C PHE A 2 -10.69 -9.81 -6.72
N VAL A 3 -10.71 -10.97 -6.08
CA VAL A 3 -11.58 -11.26 -4.92
C VAL A 3 -11.24 -10.35 -3.73
N GLY A 4 -9.95 -10.06 -3.52
CA GLY A 4 -9.51 -9.11 -2.48
C GLY A 4 -9.99 -7.68 -2.75
N LEU A 5 -10.01 -7.26 -4.01
CA LEU A 5 -10.46 -5.92 -4.41
C LEU A 5 -11.95 -5.68 -4.10
N LEU A 6 -12.79 -6.69 -4.26
CA LEU A 6 -14.24 -6.58 -3.98
C LEU A 6 -14.55 -6.43 -2.49
N GLY A 7 -13.72 -7.00 -1.62
CA GLY A 7 -13.89 -6.91 -0.16
C GLY A 7 -13.38 -5.60 0.46
N VAL A 8 -12.49 -4.88 -0.23
CA VAL A 8 -11.85 -3.67 0.31
C VAL A 8 -12.85 -2.54 0.64
N PRO A 9 -13.82 -2.18 -0.23
CA PRO A 9 -14.80 -1.14 0.10
C PRO A 9 -15.65 -1.50 1.34
N TRP A 10 -16.05 -2.77 1.45
CA TRP A 10 -16.80 -3.24 2.61
C TRP A 10 -15.95 -3.19 3.88
N LEU A 11 -14.68 -3.61 3.81
CA LEU A 11 -13.77 -3.53 4.95
C LEU A 11 -13.51 -2.09 5.37
N ALA A 12 -13.31 -1.19 4.40
CA ALA A 12 -13.09 0.23 4.64
C ALA A 12 -14.32 0.92 5.25
N SER A 13 -15.54 0.53 4.84
CA SER A 13 -16.78 1.07 5.40
C SER A 13 -17.02 0.66 6.87
N ARG A 14 -16.51 -0.53 7.26
CA ARG A 14 -16.67 -1.06 8.63
C ARG A 14 -15.59 -0.59 9.59
N LEU A 15 -14.34 -0.61 9.16
CA LEU A 15 -13.18 -0.35 10.03
C LEU A 15 -12.59 1.05 9.83
N GLY A 16 -12.94 1.74 8.74
CA GLY A 16 -12.24 2.94 8.28
C GLY A 16 -11.01 2.60 7.42
N LYS A 17 -10.58 3.57 6.59
CA LYS A 17 -9.51 3.37 5.59
C LYS A 17 -8.17 2.93 6.24
N ALA A 18 -7.74 3.62 7.29
CA ALA A 18 -6.46 3.33 7.97
C ALA A 18 -6.44 1.93 8.60
N ARG A 19 -7.49 1.56 9.35
CA ARG A 19 -7.58 0.23 9.98
C ARG A 19 -7.70 -0.90 8.97
N ALA A 20 -8.37 -0.66 7.84
CA ALA A 20 -8.45 -1.63 6.75
C ALA A 20 -7.06 -1.90 6.13
N ILE A 21 -6.24 -0.85 5.95
CA ILE A 21 -4.84 -0.99 5.51
C ILE A 21 -4.02 -1.76 6.55
N GLN A 22 -4.18 -1.45 7.84
CA GLN A 22 -3.46 -2.16 8.92
C GLN A 22 -3.83 -3.65 8.96
N ALA A 23 -5.11 -3.99 8.85
CA ALA A 23 -5.56 -5.38 8.81
C ALA A 23 -4.98 -6.13 7.60
N GLY A 24 -4.98 -5.50 6.42
CA GLY A 24 -4.36 -6.06 5.22
C GLY A 24 -2.85 -6.24 5.35
N ALA A 25 -2.15 -5.25 5.92
CA ALA A 25 -0.72 -5.33 6.16
C ALA A 25 -0.35 -6.46 7.14
N LEU A 26 -1.10 -6.61 8.24
CA LEU A 26 -0.90 -7.71 9.20
C LEU A 26 -1.12 -9.07 8.53
N LEU A 27 -2.17 -9.22 7.74
CA LEU A 27 -2.43 -10.44 6.99
C LEU A 27 -1.29 -10.77 6.03
N SER A 28 -0.79 -9.77 5.28
CA SER A 28 0.36 -9.94 4.39
C SER A 28 1.64 -10.31 5.15
N ILE A 29 1.90 -9.71 6.31
CA ILE A 29 3.05 -10.05 7.15
C ILE A 29 2.98 -11.51 7.60
N CYS A 30 1.83 -11.96 8.10
CA CYS A 30 1.62 -13.36 8.49
C CYS A 30 1.82 -14.31 7.30
N ALA A 31 1.31 -13.94 6.12
CA ALA A 31 1.48 -14.74 4.91
C ALA A 31 2.93 -14.78 4.42
N CYS A 32 3.66 -13.66 4.48
CA CYS A 32 5.09 -13.61 4.17
C CYS A 32 5.91 -14.47 5.14
N LEU A 33 5.56 -14.46 6.43
CA LEU A 33 6.18 -15.34 7.42
C LEU A 33 5.90 -16.80 7.11
N GLY A 34 4.66 -17.15 6.75
CA GLY A 34 4.30 -18.51 6.31
C GLY A 34 5.10 -18.93 5.07
N LEU A 35 5.25 -18.03 4.09
CA LEU A 35 6.06 -18.24 2.90
C LEU A 35 7.53 -18.51 3.26
N TYR A 36 8.09 -17.71 4.18
CA TYR A 36 9.47 -17.85 4.63
C TYR A 36 9.74 -19.18 5.34
N LEU A 37 8.80 -19.66 6.16
CA LEU A 37 8.92 -20.90 6.93
C LEU A 37 8.66 -22.16 6.07
N THR A 38 8.09 -22.00 4.88
CA THR A 38 7.74 -23.13 4.02
C THR A 38 8.87 -23.41 3.03
N PRO A 39 9.36 -24.65 2.93
CA PRO A 39 10.40 -25.02 1.97
C PRO A 39 9.85 -24.89 0.53
N PHE A 40 10.68 -24.37 -0.40
CA PHE A 40 10.30 -24.23 -1.81
C PHE A 40 10.14 -25.54 -2.59
N SER A 41 10.37 -26.66 -1.96
CA SER A 41 10.21 -27.98 -2.58
C SER A 41 8.76 -28.29 -2.99
N ASP A 42 7.79 -27.60 -2.40
CA ASP A 42 6.38 -27.85 -2.63
C ASP A 42 5.68 -26.59 -3.20
N PRO A 43 5.44 -26.54 -4.53
CA PRO A 43 4.92 -25.34 -5.21
C PRO A 43 3.51 -24.95 -4.75
N TYR A 44 2.72 -25.89 -4.24
CA TYR A 44 1.35 -25.60 -3.78
C TYR A 44 1.34 -24.66 -2.57
N TRP A 45 2.24 -24.84 -1.63
CA TRP A 45 2.36 -23.95 -0.46
C TRP A 45 2.87 -22.58 -0.84
N VAL A 46 3.79 -22.48 -1.80
CA VAL A 46 4.28 -21.20 -2.31
C VAL A 46 3.14 -20.41 -2.97
N ILE A 47 2.32 -21.06 -3.79
CA ILE A 47 1.14 -20.44 -4.43
C ILE A 47 0.12 -20.02 -3.37
N PHE A 48 -0.14 -20.88 -2.39
CA PHE A 48 -1.09 -20.59 -1.30
C PHE A 48 -0.69 -19.33 -0.53
N TRP A 49 0.52 -19.27 -0.01
CA TRP A 49 0.99 -18.11 0.74
C TRP A 49 1.10 -16.84 -0.11
N SER A 50 1.54 -16.95 -1.36
CA SER A 50 1.60 -15.83 -2.30
C SER A 50 0.21 -15.24 -2.59
N ALA A 51 -0.81 -16.09 -2.68
CA ALA A 51 -2.20 -15.64 -2.80
C ALA A 51 -2.65 -14.83 -1.58
N TRP A 52 -2.31 -15.24 -0.37
CA TRP A 52 -2.61 -14.51 0.86
C TRP A 52 -1.83 -13.19 0.97
N VAL A 53 -0.56 -13.16 0.55
CA VAL A 53 0.21 -11.90 0.45
C VAL A 53 -0.49 -10.90 -0.48
N ALA A 54 -0.91 -11.38 -1.67
CA ALA A 54 -1.62 -10.53 -2.63
C ALA A 54 -3.00 -10.07 -2.12
N PHE A 55 -3.70 -10.93 -1.38
CA PHE A 55 -5.00 -10.60 -0.79
C PHE A 55 -4.86 -9.53 0.30
N GLY A 56 -3.89 -9.70 1.21
CA GLY A 56 -3.60 -8.72 2.27
C GLY A 56 -3.04 -7.40 1.75
N GLY A 57 -2.36 -7.39 0.58
CA GLY A 57 -1.88 -6.18 -0.09
C GLY A 57 -2.97 -5.37 -0.81
N ALA A 58 -4.14 -5.97 -1.07
CA ALA A 58 -5.23 -5.31 -1.80
C ALA A 58 -5.74 -4.01 -1.14
N PRO A 59 -5.94 -3.92 0.19
CA PRO A 59 -6.32 -2.68 0.84
C PRO A 59 -5.33 -1.54 0.62
N ILE A 60 -4.02 -1.81 0.68
CA ILE A 60 -2.98 -0.79 0.45
C ILE A 60 -3.06 -0.28 -0.99
N ALA A 61 -3.22 -1.18 -1.96
CA ALA A 61 -3.27 -0.82 -3.38
C ALA A 61 -4.50 0.04 -3.73
N VAL A 62 -5.66 -0.23 -3.12
CA VAL A 62 -6.92 0.47 -3.41
C VAL A 62 -7.07 1.72 -2.55
N LEU A 63 -6.93 1.58 -1.24
CA LEU A 63 -7.19 2.67 -0.30
C LEU A 63 -6.09 3.72 -0.33
N GLY A 64 -4.85 3.35 -0.67
CA GLY A 64 -3.78 4.32 -0.88
C GLY A 64 -4.16 5.40 -1.89
N TRP A 65 -4.73 5.01 -3.03
CA TRP A 65 -5.25 5.96 -4.02
C TRP A 65 -6.52 6.68 -3.56
N ALA A 66 -7.40 5.99 -2.84
CA ALA A 66 -8.62 6.58 -2.29
C ALA A 66 -8.37 7.58 -1.15
N MET A 67 -7.17 7.63 -0.57
CA MET A 67 -6.78 8.59 0.47
C MET A 67 -6.15 9.87 -0.08
N ILE A 68 -5.79 9.90 -1.37
CA ILE A 68 -5.20 11.11 -1.99
C ILE A 68 -6.22 12.26 -2.03
N PRO A 69 -7.48 12.09 -2.48
CA PRO A 69 -8.49 13.14 -2.40
C PRO A 69 -8.72 13.66 -0.98
N ASP A 70 -8.72 12.78 0.03
CA ASP A 70 -8.87 13.18 1.44
C ASP A 70 -7.74 14.14 1.86
N THR A 71 -6.52 13.88 1.37
CA THR A 71 -5.35 14.74 1.63
C THR A 71 -5.47 16.09 0.93
N VAL A 72 -6.06 16.14 -0.27
CA VAL A 72 -6.33 17.38 -1.00
C VAL A 72 -7.36 18.25 -0.25
N GLU A 73 -8.46 17.64 0.21
CA GLU A 73 -9.50 18.31 1.00
C GLU A 73 -8.93 18.84 2.33
N TYR A 74 -8.10 18.03 3.02
CA TYR A 74 -7.39 18.47 4.22
C TYR A 74 -6.45 19.64 3.97
N ALA A 75 -5.70 19.62 2.87
CA ALA A 75 -4.78 20.69 2.51
C ALA A 75 -5.56 22.00 2.18
N GLN A 76 -6.69 21.90 1.50
CA GLN A 76 -7.56 23.03 1.22
C GLN A 76 -8.12 23.64 2.51
N TRP A 77 -8.61 22.80 3.43
CA TRP A 77 -9.10 23.26 4.74
C TRP A 77 -8.02 23.95 5.58
N ARG A 78 -6.82 23.37 5.58
CA ARG A 78 -5.71 23.85 6.43
C ARG A 78 -5.03 25.08 5.90
N PHE A 79 -4.87 25.20 4.57
CA PHE A 79 -4.04 26.23 3.92
C PHE A 79 -4.85 27.18 3.03
N GLY A 80 -6.17 26.98 2.91
CA GLY A 80 -7.04 27.84 2.07
C GLY A 80 -6.79 27.71 0.56
N LYS A 81 -5.92 26.79 0.12
CA LYS A 81 -5.57 26.60 -1.29
C LYS A 81 -5.71 25.16 -1.70
N ARG A 82 -6.42 24.94 -2.80
CA ARG A 82 -6.58 23.62 -3.39
C ARG A 82 -5.37 23.30 -4.28
N ALA A 83 -4.63 22.23 -3.94
CA ALA A 83 -3.36 21.89 -4.59
C ALA A 83 -3.40 20.48 -5.21
N ASP A 84 -4.51 20.15 -5.92
CA ASP A 84 -4.72 18.82 -6.53
C ASP A 84 -3.53 18.38 -7.36
N GLY A 85 -3.09 19.23 -8.31
CA GLY A 85 -2.00 18.90 -9.23
C GLY A 85 -0.69 18.58 -8.52
N ALA A 86 -0.34 19.32 -7.48
CA ALA A 86 0.88 19.09 -6.71
C ALA A 86 0.81 17.76 -5.93
N ILE A 87 -0.30 17.47 -5.27
CA ILE A 87 -0.47 16.26 -4.44
C ILE A 87 -0.48 15.01 -5.33
N TYR A 88 -1.25 15.00 -6.43
CA TYR A 88 -1.29 13.87 -7.35
C TYR A 88 0.02 13.64 -8.10
N SER A 89 0.71 14.71 -8.52
CA SER A 89 2.01 14.58 -9.18
C SER A 89 3.07 14.01 -8.23
N MET A 90 3.07 14.44 -6.97
CA MET A 90 3.98 13.95 -5.95
C MET A 90 3.71 12.47 -5.63
N ALA A 91 2.44 12.07 -5.45
CA ALA A 91 2.05 10.69 -5.26
C ALA A 91 2.49 9.80 -6.44
N SER A 92 2.26 10.26 -7.68
CA SER A 92 2.68 9.55 -8.89
C SER A 92 4.19 9.46 -9.03
N PHE A 93 4.92 10.52 -8.68
CA PHE A 93 6.38 10.53 -8.68
C PHE A 93 6.94 9.49 -7.71
N PHE A 94 6.50 9.51 -6.44
CA PHE A 94 6.97 8.55 -5.45
C PHE A 94 6.57 7.11 -5.79
N GLN A 95 5.40 6.88 -6.40
CA GLN A 95 5.02 5.56 -6.86
C GLN A 95 5.95 5.04 -7.96
N LYS A 96 6.31 5.87 -8.94
CA LYS A 96 7.25 5.50 -10.01
C LYS A 96 8.64 5.27 -9.43
N LEU A 97 9.11 6.16 -8.56
CA LEU A 97 10.39 6.02 -7.88
C LEU A 97 10.48 4.71 -7.10
N ALA A 98 9.45 4.38 -6.31
CA ALA A 98 9.39 3.14 -5.54
C ALA A 98 9.44 1.90 -6.44
N LYS A 99 8.72 1.89 -7.57
CA LYS A 99 8.78 0.79 -8.55
C LYS A 99 10.17 0.63 -9.17
N THR A 100 10.81 1.75 -9.51
CA THR A 100 12.16 1.74 -10.10
C THR A 100 13.19 1.23 -9.09
N LEU A 101 13.18 1.76 -7.85
CA LEU A 101 14.09 1.32 -6.79
C LEU A 101 13.84 -0.14 -6.39
N GLY A 102 12.57 -0.57 -6.33
CA GLY A 102 12.23 -1.95 -6.06
C GLY A 102 12.73 -2.91 -7.14
N GLY A 103 12.54 -2.58 -8.42
CA GLY A 103 13.07 -3.37 -9.54
C GLY A 103 14.59 -3.42 -9.56
N ALA A 104 15.26 -2.28 -9.35
CA ALA A 104 16.71 -2.22 -9.26
C ALA A 104 17.24 -3.02 -8.07
N GLY A 105 16.57 -2.97 -6.91
CA GLY A 105 16.93 -3.76 -5.73
C GLY A 105 16.83 -5.26 -5.97
N VAL A 106 15.77 -5.72 -6.63
CA VAL A 106 15.64 -7.13 -7.02
C VAL A 106 16.75 -7.55 -7.99
N ALA A 107 17.00 -6.76 -9.02
CA ALA A 107 18.06 -7.05 -9.99
C ALA A 107 19.46 -7.10 -9.33
N ALA A 108 19.77 -6.14 -8.48
CA ALA A 108 21.03 -6.10 -7.74
C ALA A 108 21.18 -7.31 -6.80
N GLY A 109 20.14 -7.68 -6.09
CA GLY A 109 20.16 -8.84 -5.20
C GLY A 109 20.38 -10.15 -5.95
N LEU A 110 19.71 -10.35 -7.08
CA LEU A 110 19.91 -11.52 -7.93
C LEU A 110 21.35 -11.56 -8.50
N ALA A 111 21.90 -10.40 -8.90
CA ALA A 111 23.28 -10.32 -9.41
C ALA A 111 24.28 -10.69 -8.31
N VAL A 112 24.13 -10.18 -7.09
CA VAL A 112 24.99 -10.53 -5.94
C VAL A 112 24.89 -12.01 -5.58
N ALA A 113 23.70 -12.62 -5.70
CA ALA A 113 23.48 -14.04 -5.45
C ALA A 113 24.02 -14.95 -6.56
N GLY A 114 24.55 -14.39 -7.65
CA GLY A 114 25.06 -15.17 -8.78
C GLY A 114 23.99 -15.84 -9.61
N TYR A 115 22.81 -15.24 -9.69
CA TYR A 115 21.71 -15.74 -10.52
C TYR A 115 22.09 -15.71 -12.02
N VAL A 116 21.95 -16.84 -12.70
CA VAL A 116 22.18 -16.97 -14.16
C VAL A 116 20.92 -17.49 -14.80
N ALA A 117 20.39 -16.71 -15.75
CA ALA A 117 19.17 -17.10 -16.46
C ALA A 117 19.35 -18.40 -17.27
N ASN A 118 18.30 -19.23 -17.33
CA ASN A 118 18.25 -20.49 -18.10
C ASN A 118 19.27 -21.57 -17.67
N GLN A 119 19.71 -21.55 -16.42
CA GLN A 119 20.58 -22.58 -15.83
C GLN A 119 20.01 -23.03 -14.50
N GLU A 120 20.45 -24.19 -14.02
CA GLU A 120 20.19 -24.61 -12.64
C GLU A 120 20.84 -23.61 -11.68
N GLN A 121 20.03 -23.13 -10.72
CA GLN A 121 20.47 -22.08 -9.81
C GLN A 121 21.27 -22.65 -8.67
N SER A 122 22.26 -21.89 -8.22
CA SER A 122 23.02 -22.25 -7.02
C SER A 122 22.11 -22.19 -5.75
N PRO A 123 22.42 -22.95 -4.70
CA PRO A 123 21.70 -22.85 -3.43
C PRO A 123 21.61 -21.40 -2.90
N GLN A 124 22.67 -20.61 -3.06
CA GLN A 124 22.73 -19.22 -2.64
C GLN A 124 21.74 -18.34 -3.43
N ALA A 125 21.63 -18.57 -4.75
CA ALA A 125 20.66 -17.85 -5.59
C ALA A 125 19.22 -18.18 -5.19
N LEU A 126 18.94 -19.45 -4.89
CA LEU A 126 17.61 -19.90 -4.41
C LEU A 126 17.25 -19.30 -3.04
N GLU A 127 18.18 -19.27 -2.10
CA GLU A 127 18.02 -18.61 -0.79
C GLU A 127 17.73 -17.10 -0.94
N MET A 128 18.47 -16.43 -1.83
CA MET A 128 18.25 -14.99 -2.08
C MET A 128 16.87 -14.74 -2.71
N ILE A 129 16.44 -15.55 -3.67
CA ILE A 129 15.10 -15.47 -4.26
C ILE A 129 14.05 -15.67 -3.16
N HIS A 130 14.24 -16.65 -2.29
CA HIS A 130 13.35 -16.90 -1.15
C HIS A 130 13.25 -15.68 -0.22
N ALA A 131 14.38 -15.14 0.17
CA ALA A 131 14.44 -13.96 1.02
C ALA A 131 13.75 -12.74 0.35
N MET A 132 13.98 -12.53 -0.92
CA MET A 132 13.34 -11.44 -1.67
C MET A 132 11.82 -11.59 -1.82
N MET A 133 11.34 -12.82 -1.97
CA MET A 133 9.89 -13.09 -2.09
C MET A 133 9.16 -13.02 -0.75
N SER A 134 9.86 -13.22 0.36
CA SER A 134 9.26 -13.29 1.71
C SER A 134 9.63 -12.10 2.59
N LEU A 135 10.93 -11.88 2.84
CA LEU A 135 11.39 -10.88 3.81
C LEU A 135 11.26 -9.44 3.30
N ALA A 136 11.51 -9.19 2.00
CA ALA A 136 11.39 -7.85 1.45
C ALA A 136 9.95 -7.32 1.47
N PRO A 137 8.93 -8.05 0.97
CA PRO A 137 7.53 -7.63 1.13
C PRO A 137 7.12 -7.49 2.59
N MET A 138 7.57 -8.40 3.48
CA MET A 138 7.27 -8.33 4.91
C MET A 138 7.78 -7.02 5.53
N ALA A 139 9.01 -6.60 5.22
CA ALA A 139 9.58 -5.35 5.72
C ALA A 139 8.79 -4.12 5.22
N PHE A 140 8.40 -4.09 3.94
CA PHE A 140 7.58 -3.01 3.40
C PHE A 140 6.17 -3.00 3.97
N MET A 141 5.56 -4.15 4.25
CA MET A 141 4.26 -4.24 4.90
C MET A 141 4.32 -3.79 6.37
N ALA A 142 5.42 -4.10 7.07
CA ALA A 142 5.66 -3.59 8.42
C ALA A 142 5.80 -2.06 8.42
N LEU A 143 6.53 -1.49 7.47
CA LEU A 143 6.62 -0.05 7.29
C LEU A 143 5.26 0.58 6.98
N ALA A 144 4.48 -0.01 6.09
CA ALA A 144 3.12 0.44 5.76
C ALA A 144 2.19 0.38 6.98
N LEU A 145 2.31 -0.65 7.82
CA LEU A 145 1.56 -0.78 9.08
C LEU A 145 1.87 0.37 10.05
N VAL A 146 3.15 0.71 10.21
CA VAL A 146 3.58 1.84 11.06
C VAL A 146 3.05 3.17 10.50
N ILE A 147 3.21 3.41 9.19
CA ILE A 147 2.72 4.65 8.55
C ILE A 147 1.19 4.76 8.68
N ALA A 148 0.44 3.68 8.43
CA ALA A 148 -1.01 3.66 8.60
C ALA A 148 -1.43 3.89 10.06
N GLY A 149 -0.61 3.49 11.03
CA GLY A 149 -0.82 3.78 12.46
C GLY A 149 -0.65 5.25 12.83
N LEU A 150 0.19 5.97 12.09
CA LEU A 150 0.41 7.41 12.28
C LEU A 150 -0.67 8.25 11.59
N TYR A 151 -1.47 7.66 10.72
CA TYR A 151 -2.52 8.36 9.99
C TYR A 151 -3.71 8.67 10.92
N ARG A 152 -3.89 9.97 11.24
CA ARG A 152 -4.88 10.47 12.20
C ARG A 152 -6.15 11.04 11.56
N LEU A 153 -6.26 11.04 10.23
CA LEU A 153 -7.49 11.46 9.55
C LEU A 153 -8.54 10.35 9.70
N ASP A 154 -9.27 10.38 10.80
CA ASP A 154 -10.40 9.48 11.00
C ASP A 154 -11.59 9.90 10.14
N ALA A 155 -12.50 8.97 9.83
CA ALA A 155 -13.67 9.21 9.00
C ALA A 155 -14.53 10.39 9.54
N GLN A 156 -14.62 10.54 10.86
CA GLN A 156 -15.34 11.65 11.49
C GLN A 156 -14.68 13.00 11.22
N THR A 157 -13.36 13.07 11.38
CA THR A 157 -12.58 14.30 11.10
C THR A 157 -12.70 14.71 9.63
N HIS A 158 -12.71 13.74 8.72
CA HIS A 158 -12.88 13.99 7.30
C HIS A 158 -14.28 14.51 6.95
N ASP A 159 -15.32 13.94 7.53
CA ASP A 159 -16.70 14.42 7.34
C ASP A 159 -16.92 15.83 7.90
N ASP A 160 -16.31 16.17 9.02
CA ASP A 160 -16.35 17.51 9.60
C ASP A 160 -15.64 18.54 8.71
N ILE A 161 -14.49 18.19 8.17
CA ILE A 161 -13.74 19.04 7.20
C ILE A 161 -14.59 19.29 5.96
N ARG A 162 -15.21 18.27 5.39
CA ARG A 162 -16.10 18.42 4.21
C ARG A 162 -17.28 19.34 4.49
N ARG A 163 -17.93 19.22 5.65
CA ARG A 163 -19.03 20.10 6.05
C ARG A 163 -18.57 21.55 6.19
N GLN A 164 -17.39 21.78 6.78
CA GLN A 164 -16.84 23.13 6.92
C GLN A 164 -16.47 23.75 5.56
N LEU A 165 -15.89 22.98 4.65
CA LEU A 165 -15.60 23.44 3.30
C LEU A 165 -16.88 23.76 2.51
N ALA A 166 -17.92 22.94 2.61
CA ALA A 166 -19.21 23.15 1.96
C ALA A 166 -19.91 24.44 2.48
N SER A 167 -19.87 24.66 3.81
CA SER A 167 -20.47 25.87 4.40
C SER A 167 -19.70 27.15 4.02
N ALA A 168 -18.36 27.09 3.87
CA ALA A 168 -17.57 28.21 3.41
C ALA A 168 -17.87 28.58 1.95
N GLN A 169 -18.01 27.59 1.07
CA GLN A 169 -18.34 27.81 -0.34
C GLN A 169 -19.74 28.43 -0.52
N SER A 170 -20.76 27.92 0.21
CA SER A 170 -22.10 28.48 0.17
C SER A 170 -22.17 29.93 0.71
N GLY A 171 -21.30 30.27 1.68
CA GLY A 171 -21.18 31.64 2.19
C GLY A 171 -20.53 32.60 1.18
N GLU A 172 -19.51 32.15 0.44
CA GLU A 172 -18.86 32.93 -0.63
C GLU A 172 -19.82 33.15 -1.83
N GLU A 173 -20.58 32.15 -2.23
CA GLU A 173 -21.59 32.28 -3.29
C GLU A 173 -22.69 33.27 -2.91
N ALA A 174 -23.16 33.23 -1.66
CA ALA A 174 -24.16 34.18 -1.16
C ALA A 174 -23.65 35.62 -1.04
N ALA A 175 -22.34 35.79 -0.82
CA ALA A 175 -21.72 37.12 -0.74
C ALA A 175 -21.37 37.73 -2.12
N SER A 176 -21.33 36.89 -3.17
CA SER A 176 -21.01 37.29 -4.55
C SER A 176 -22.27 37.55 -5.42
N ALA A 177 -23.45 37.16 -4.94
CA ALA A 177 -24.75 37.39 -5.59
C ALA A 177 -25.42 38.66 -5.09
#